data_75b85d54ac0f03a91776780b4d1663d2
#
_entry.id   75b85d54ac0f03a91776780b4d1663d2
#
_cell.length_a   1.000
_cell.length_b   1.000
_cell.length_c   1.000
_cell.angle_alpha   90.00
_cell.angle_beta   90.00
_cell.angle_gamma   90.00
#
_symmetry.space_group_name_H-M   'P 1'
#
loop_
_entity.id
_entity.type
_entity.pdbx_description
1 polymer ?
#
loop_
_entity_poly.entity_id
_entity_poly.type
_entity_poly.pdbx_seq_one_letter_code
_entity_poly.pdbx_strand_id
1 'polypeptide(L)'
;MASKQPKTSKLRVPDRIAALIRESHPEIKRKIKAGLEHIQKEPGVGKSLKDELEGLKSYPVSRFRIIYRISTKNIIEIVAIGPRKKIYEETFRIIKK
;
A
#
# COMPACT_ATOMS: atom_id res chain seq x y z
N MET A 1 -25.79 8.55 15.73
CA MET A 1 -25.15 8.38 15.57
C MET A 1 -24.60 8.10 14.99
N ALA A 2 -24.58 8.13 14.94
CA ALA A 2 -23.96 7.72 14.53
C ALA A 2 -23.43 7.41 14.15
N SER A 3 -23.33 7.23 14.05
CA SER A 3 -22.63 6.73 13.89
C SER A 3 -21.84 6.85 13.22
N LYS A 4 -21.26 7.01 13.31
CA LYS A 4 -20.44 7.06 12.75
C LYS A 4 -19.48 6.39 12.67
N GLN A 5 -19.60 5.78 12.45
CA GLN A 5 -18.54 4.97 12.52
C GLN A 5 -17.61 5.28 11.47
N PRO A 6 -16.34 5.17 11.73
CA PRO A 6 -15.36 5.51 10.75
C PRO A 6 -15.50 4.55 9.63
N LYS A 7 -15.51 5.05 8.42
CA LYS A 7 -15.52 4.20 7.34
C LYS A 7 -14.21 3.65 7.14
N THR A 8 -14.08 2.37 7.23
CA THR A 8 -12.85 1.69 6.91
C THR A 8 -12.83 1.46 5.42
N SER A 9 -11.78 1.90 4.77
CA SER A 9 -11.67 1.71 3.34
C SER A 9 -11.42 0.25 3.01
N LYS A 10 -11.80 -0.15 1.81
CA LYS A 10 -11.54 -1.51 1.36
C LYS A 10 -10.16 -1.59 0.77
N LEU A 11 -9.45 -2.66 1.07
CA LEU A 11 -8.16 -2.93 0.48
C LEU A 11 -8.32 -3.87 -0.69
N ARG A 12 -7.66 -3.55 -1.79
CA ARG A 12 -7.58 -4.45 -2.93
C ARG A 12 -6.12 -4.86 -3.08
N VAL A 13 -5.84 -6.12 -2.81
CA VAL A 13 -4.48 -6.64 -2.85
C VAL A 13 -4.38 -7.64 -3.97
N PRO A 14 -3.67 -7.31 -5.06
CA PRO A 14 -3.52 -8.24 -6.18
C PRO A 14 -2.89 -9.55 -5.74
N ASP A 15 -3.19 -10.60 -6.48
CA ASP A 15 -2.71 -11.94 -6.13
C ASP A 15 -1.21 -11.99 -5.98
N ARG A 16 -0.46 -11.32 -6.87
CA ARG A 16 0.99 -11.37 -6.77
C ARG A 16 1.49 -10.70 -5.50
N ILE A 17 0.79 -9.66 -5.05
CA ILE A 17 1.17 -8.98 -3.82
C ILE A 17 0.81 -9.86 -2.62
N ALA A 18 -0.36 -10.49 -2.66
CA ALA A 18 -0.75 -11.37 -1.59
C ALA A 18 0.23 -12.53 -1.46
N ALA A 19 0.69 -13.07 -2.58
CA ALA A 19 1.65 -14.15 -2.56
C ALA A 19 2.98 -13.68 -1.95
N LEU A 20 3.40 -12.48 -2.33
CA LEU A 20 4.65 -11.94 -1.79
C LEU A 20 4.56 -11.79 -0.28
N ILE A 21 3.42 -11.33 0.22
CA ILE A 21 3.24 -11.18 1.65
C ILE A 21 3.26 -12.54 2.32
N ARG A 22 2.55 -13.49 1.72
CA ARG A 22 2.44 -14.83 2.30
C ARG A 22 3.79 -15.50 2.42
N GLU A 23 4.67 -15.23 1.46
CA GLU A 23 5.98 -15.85 1.44
C GLU A 23 7.05 -15.06 2.16
N SER A 24 6.68 -13.93 2.74
CA SER A 24 7.64 -13.12 3.46
C SER A 24 7.99 -13.75 4.81
N HIS A 25 9.14 -13.37 5.32
CA HIS A 25 9.53 -13.77 6.66
C HIS A 25 8.42 -13.36 7.64
N PRO A 26 8.10 -14.21 8.62
CA PRO A 26 6.98 -13.93 9.52
C PRO A 26 7.01 -12.55 10.16
N GLU A 27 8.18 -12.08 10.52
CA GLU A 27 8.29 -10.78 11.14
C GLU A 27 7.95 -9.67 10.16
N ILE A 28 8.41 -9.78 8.94
CA ILE A 28 8.10 -8.81 7.90
C ILE A 28 6.62 -8.88 7.56
N LYS A 29 6.10 -10.10 7.48
CA LYS A 29 4.68 -10.28 7.19
C LYS A 29 3.83 -9.56 8.23
N ARG A 30 4.18 -9.70 9.50
CA ARG A 30 3.41 -9.04 10.55
C ARG A 30 3.46 -7.54 10.43
N LYS A 31 4.62 -7.00 10.11
CA LYS A 31 4.77 -5.55 9.96
C LYS A 31 4.03 -5.04 8.74
N ILE A 32 4.04 -5.79 7.65
CA ILE A 32 3.28 -5.40 6.47
C ILE A 32 1.81 -5.38 6.77
N LYS A 33 1.31 -6.40 7.47
CA LYS A 33 -0.11 -6.44 7.81
C LYS A 33 -0.50 -5.28 8.70
N ALA A 34 0.35 -4.93 9.66
CA ALA A 34 0.07 -3.78 10.52
C ALA A 34 0.04 -2.50 9.68
N GLY A 35 0.93 -2.39 8.71
CA GLY A 35 0.94 -1.24 7.83
C GLY A 35 -0.31 -1.14 6.99
N LEU A 36 -0.76 -2.27 6.47
CA LEU A 36 -1.99 -2.29 5.68
C LEU A 36 -3.18 -1.86 6.52
N GLU A 37 -3.23 -2.29 7.77
CA GLU A 37 -4.30 -1.86 8.66
C GLU A 37 -4.26 -0.37 8.89
N HIS A 38 -3.06 0.18 9.09
CA HIS A 38 -2.92 1.61 9.30
C HIS A 38 -3.39 2.39 8.08
N ILE A 39 -2.97 1.94 6.89
CA ILE A 39 -3.40 2.57 5.66
C ILE A 39 -4.91 2.50 5.51
N GLN A 40 -5.50 1.39 5.89
CA GLN A 40 -6.92 1.21 5.78
C GLN A 40 -7.69 2.17 6.67
N LYS A 41 -7.16 2.45 7.84
CA LYS A 41 -7.81 3.37 8.76
C LYS A 41 -7.54 4.83 8.42
N GLU A 42 -6.36 5.10 7.88
CA GLU A 42 -5.99 6.47 7.51
C GLU A 42 -5.39 6.46 6.12
N PRO A 43 -6.20 6.41 5.08
CA PRO A 43 -5.67 6.29 3.72
C PRO A 43 -4.68 7.38 3.33
N GLY A 44 -4.77 8.55 3.94
CA GLY A 44 -3.85 9.63 3.61
C GLY A 44 -2.52 9.56 4.33
N VAL A 45 -2.27 8.51 5.11
CA VAL A 45 -1.08 8.46 5.94
C VAL A 45 0.22 8.36 5.12
N GLY A 46 0.17 7.76 3.94
CA GLY A 46 1.36 7.61 3.13
C GLY A 46 1.81 8.91 2.52
N LYS A 47 3.09 8.92 2.14
CA LYS A 47 3.66 10.10 1.50
C LYS A 47 3.28 10.12 0.02
N SER A 48 2.77 11.25 -0.43
CA SER A 48 2.41 11.39 -1.85
C SER A 48 3.65 11.41 -2.72
N LEU A 49 3.60 10.68 -3.81
CA LEU A 49 4.71 10.64 -4.76
C LEU A 49 4.46 11.64 -5.88
N LYS A 50 5.51 11.91 -6.64
CA LYS A 50 5.45 12.96 -7.65
C LYS A 50 5.88 12.44 -9.01
N ASP A 51 5.77 13.31 -9.99
CA ASP A 51 6.22 13.05 -11.35
C ASP A 51 5.57 11.82 -11.92
N GLU A 52 6.34 10.87 -12.40
CA GLU A 52 5.78 9.69 -13.04
C GLU A 52 4.95 8.85 -12.10
N LEU A 53 5.13 9.05 -10.79
CA LEU A 53 4.41 8.27 -9.80
C LEU A 53 3.31 9.09 -9.13
N GLU A 54 2.96 10.20 -9.74
CA GLU A 54 1.92 11.05 -9.17
C GLU A 54 0.62 10.26 -9.02
N GLY A 55 -0.07 10.48 -7.92
CA GLY A 55 -1.29 9.75 -7.64
C GLY A 55 -1.08 8.55 -6.74
N LEU A 56 0.16 8.19 -6.53
CA LEU A 56 0.48 7.07 -5.66
C LEU A 56 0.99 7.58 -4.33
N LYS A 57 0.91 6.71 -3.32
CA LYS A 57 1.44 7.02 -1.99
C LYS A 57 2.36 5.92 -1.55
N SER A 58 3.30 6.27 -0.68
CA SER A 58 4.30 5.34 -0.19
C SER A 58 4.24 5.31 1.32
N TYR A 59 4.17 4.12 1.88
CA TYR A 59 4.10 3.92 3.33
C TYR A 59 5.26 3.03 3.77
N PRO A 60 6.07 3.47 4.72
CA PRO A 60 7.26 2.71 5.12
C PRO A 60 6.91 1.55 6.06
N VAL A 61 7.53 0.41 5.82
CA VAL A 61 7.42 -0.73 6.69
C VAL A 61 8.81 -1.30 6.83
N SER A 62 9.54 -0.87 7.85
CA SER A 62 10.92 -1.28 8.05
C SER A 62 11.73 -0.89 6.81
N ARG A 63 12.37 -1.84 6.15
CA ARG A 63 13.13 -1.55 4.94
C ARG A 63 12.29 -1.60 3.69
N PHE A 64 11.03 -1.93 3.84
CA PHE A 64 10.13 -2.06 2.71
C PHE A 64 9.25 -0.84 2.59
N ARG A 65 8.60 -0.71 1.45
CA ARG A 65 7.62 0.33 1.21
C ARG A 65 6.39 -0.30 0.61
N ILE A 66 5.23 0.17 1.04
CA ILE A 66 3.96 -0.23 0.44
C ILE A 66 3.54 0.93 -0.46
N ILE A 67 3.40 0.65 -1.75
CA ILE A 67 2.95 1.65 -2.69
C ILE A 67 1.49 1.40 -2.97
N TYR A 68 0.67 2.42 -2.80
CA TYR A 68 -0.77 2.25 -2.97
C TYR A 68 -1.37 3.53 -3.53
N ARG A 69 -2.60 3.42 -3.95
CA ARG A 69 -3.35 4.59 -4.37
C ARG A 69 -4.78 4.47 -3.89
N ILE A 70 -5.42 5.62 -3.73
CA ILE A 70 -6.79 5.67 -3.29
C ILE A 70 -7.65 5.90 -4.52
N SER A 71 -8.50 4.94 -4.83
CA SER A 71 -9.41 5.11 -5.93
C SER A 71 -10.72 5.66 -5.40
N THR A 72 -11.66 5.88 -6.29
CA THR A 72 -12.96 6.38 -5.87
C THR A 72 -13.63 5.35 -4.97
N LYS A 73 -14.58 5.83 -4.16
CA LYS A 73 -15.37 4.96 -3.30
C LYS A 73 -14.57 4.30 -2.21
N ASN A 74 -13.50 4.97 -1.78
CA ASN A 74 -12.73 4.49 -0.64
C ASN A 74 -12.11 3.12 -0.86
N ILE A 75 -11.71 2.83 -2.06
CA ILE A 75 -10.98 1.61 -2.33
C ILE A 75 -9.50 1.94 -2.40
N ILE A 76 -8.71 1.22 -1.63
CA ILE A 76 -7.27 1.40 -1.62
C ILE A 76 -6.66 0.25 -2.40
N GLU A 77 -5.97 0.58 -3.46
CA GLU A 77 -5.31 -0.43 -4.29
C GLU A 77 -3.85 -0.51 -3.94
N ILE A 78 -3.41 -1.68 -3.55
CA ILE A 78 -2.00 -1.90 -3.26
C ILE A 78 -1.32 -2.19 -4.60
N VAL A 79 -0.38 -1.34 -4.97
CA VAL A 79 0.27 -1.45 -6.27
C VAL A 79 1.53 -2.28 -6.20
N ALA A 80 2.32 -2.09 -5.16
CA ALA A 80 3.58 -2.80 -5.04
C ALA A 80 4.07 -2.79 -3.60
N ILE A 81 4.87 -3.77 -3.24
CA ILE A 81 5.53 -3.82 -1.96
C ILE A 81 6.93 -4.32 -2.23
N GLY A 82 7.92 -3.62 -1.74
CA GLY A 82 9.29 -4.06 -1.97
C GLY A 82 10.29 -3.21 -1.23
N PRO A 83 11.57 -3.56 -1.39
CA PRO A 83 12.64 -2.85 -0.71
C PRO A 83 12.69 -1.39 -1.12
N ARG A 84 12.95 -0.55 -0.15
CA ARG A 84 12.97 0.88 -0.36
C ARG A 84 13.80 1.30 -1.56
N LYS A 85 14.92 0.65 -1.76
CA LYS A 85 15.84 1.08 -2.82
C LYS A 85 15.33 0.82 -4.22
N LYS A 86 14.50 -0.20 -4.39
CA LYS A 86 14.07 -0.60 -5.72
C LYS A 86 12.61 -0.38 -6.01
N ILE A 87 11.83 -0.16 -4.98
CA ILE A 87 10.38 -0.19 -5.16
C ILE A 87 9.86 0.87 -6.12
N TYR A 88 10.49 2.03 -6.14
CA TYR A 88 9.99 3.09 -7.01
C TYR A 88 10.22 2.76 -8.47
N GLU A 89 11.36 2.18 -8.78
CA GLU A 89 11.65 1.76 -10.13
C GLU A 89 10.72 0.65 -10.58
N GLU A 90 10.48 -0.31 -9.69
CA GLU A 90 9.58 -1.41 -9.99
C GLU A 90 8.16 -0.92 -10.18
N THR A 91 7.74 0.02 -9.34
CA THR A 91 6.41 0.58 -9.44
C THR A 91 6.23 1.26 -10.78
N PHE A 92 7.22 2.02 -11.20
CA PHE A 92 7.16 2.71 -12.47
C PHE A 92 6.97 1.73 -13.62
N ARG A 93 7.67 0.61 -13.58
CA ARG A 93 7.50 -0.39 -14.61
C ARG A 93 6.10 -1.00 -14.61
N ILE A 94 5.55 -1.20 -13.43
CA ILE A 94 4.21 -1.78 -13.31
C ILE A 94 3.15 -0.86 -13.91
N ILE A 95 3.19 0.40 -13.55
CA ILE A 95 2.13 1.31 -14.00
C ILE A 95 2.32 1.77 -15.41
N LYS A 96 3.53 1.68 -15.93
CA LYS A 96 3.80 2.17 -17.25
C LYS A 96 3.30 1.24 -18.36
N LYS A 97 3.05 0.00 -18.06
CA LYS A 97 2.67 -0.95 -19.07
C LYS A 97 1.48 -0.56 -19.90
#